data_3cfefc55d994de250709a1e18f7839e1
#
_entry.id   3cfefc55d994de250709a1e18f7839e1
#
_cell.length_a   1.000
_cell.length_b   1.000
_cell.length_c   1.000
_cell.angle_alpha   90.00
_cell.angle_beta   90.00
_cell.angle_gamma   90.00
#
_symmetry.space_group_name_H-M   'P 1'
#
loop_
_entity.id
_entity.type
_entity.pdbx_description
1 polymer ?
#
loop_
_entity_poly.entity_id
_entity_poly.type
_entity_poly.pdbx_seq_one_letter_code
_entity_poly.pdbx_strand_id
1 'polypeptide(L)'
;MNPNVLLVVLDSVRASNTSLHGHANETTPFLDDFAASATRYEQARSPGSWSLPSHTSIFTGLHVAEHGVTEPKHRLAAGNTIFEELQESGYETAVFSENPWLTIMDVGLDAGFDEVSGAQNVLFPEAANPTEFTAAEGQGQYAEYVRRCLDGDHPVKSLLNGVGTKLAWDYPNLVPDWLMASAPASAYVDRFVDWQSERDEQWAACINLMDGHAPYEPAPEHDRWGGKRLKKIQADLEKHVWSFHAGDAPWWQCRAFEALYDGAIHQMDAQLRRIVDVLERRGELDDTLLVVTSDHGEGFGEVSRLKGTRLVGHVEGIHESQLHVPLVVKHPGQREGEVVSEPASLTNFPDVVRAVLDGDGEDAQGGFAEGPIVSSSAGLTEPNMKLAREYCDADELWQFRGEMRAVFEAEREGDVDGAVSKYADWEDESVGVRVLDSHTSYVRERGDGGRVGEVFGRFSDAGVRESGTDVDDVDDSTRQRLRDLGYAE
;
A
#
# COMPACT_ATOMS: atom_id res chain seq x y z
N MET A 1 -7.26 28.18 -11.21
CA MET A 1 -6.25 27.17 -11.62
C MET A 1 -6.80 25.84 -11.18
N ASN A 2 -6.54 24.77 -11.88
CA ASN A 2 -6.93 23.45 -11.41
C ASN A 2 -6.12 23.12 -10.14
N PRO A 3 -6.68 22.40 -9.17
CA PRO A 3 -5.98 22.05 -7.96
C PRO A 3 -4.85 21.04 -8.23
N ASN A 4 -3.85 21.01 -7.36
CA ASN A 4 -2.89 19.91 -7.31
C ASN A 4 -3.56 18.63 -6.78
N VAL A 5 -2.97 17.48 -7.08
CA VAL A 5 -3.47 16.19 -6.60
C VAL A 5 -2.36 15.45 -5.85
N LEU A 6 -2.60 15.11 -4.58
CA LEU A 6 -1.66 14.34 -3.77
C LEU A 6 -2.35 13.12 -3.17
N LEU A 7 -1.90 11.94 -3.56
CA LEU A 7 -2.26 10.68 -2.93
C LEU A 7 -1.13 10.25 -1.98
N VAL A 8 -1.42 10.14 -0.69
CA VAL A 8 -0.50 9.60 0.31
C VAL A 8 -1.03 8.24 0.77
N VAL A 9 -0.29 7.21 0.46
CA VAL A 9 -0.60 5.82 0.85
C VAL A 9 0.27 5.43 2.04
N LEU A 10 -0.37 5.04 3.14
CA LEU A 10 0.26 4.44 4.31
C LEU A 10 0.25 2.92 4.11
N ASP A 11 1.27 2.38 3.44
CA ASP A 11 1.32 0.98 3.01
C ASP A 11 1.00 0.00 4.15
N SER A 12 0.12 -0.96 3.88
CA SER A 12 -0.29 -2.00 4.81
C SER A 12 -1.00 -1.51 6.09
N VAL A 13 -1.45 -0.24 6.20
CA VAL A 13 -2.09 0.29 7.42
C VAL A 13 -3.57 -0.03 7.48
N ARG A 14 -3.96 -0.84 8.46
CA ARG A 14 -5.38 -1.15 8.73
C ARG A 14 -6.04 -0.08 9.62
N ALA A 15 -7.31 0.20 9.38
CA ALA A 15 -8.09 1.17 10.15
C ALA A 15 -8.07 0.88 11.66
N SER A 16 -8.17 -0.40 12.07
CA SER A 16 -8.19 -0.81 13.47
C SER A 16 -6.91 -0.49 14.26
N ASN A 17 -5.80 -0.15 13.61
CA ASN A 17 -4.57 0.28 14.27
C ASN A 17 -4.31 1.79 14.17
N THR A 18 -5.27 2.57 13.67
CA THR A 18 -5.21 4.03 13.72
C THR A 18 -6.00 4.57 14.89
N SER A 19 -5.46 5.54 15.63
CA SER A 19 -6.22 6.23 16.69
C SER A 19 -7.44 6.95 16.11
N LEU A 20 -7.38 7.37 14.85
CA LEU A 20 -8.51 7.89 14.08
C LEU A 20 -9.75 6.97 14.12
N HIS A 21 -9.56 5.65 14.18
CA HIS A 21 -10.62 4.63 14.25
C HIS A 21 -10.73 3.98 15.64
N GLY A 22 -10.25 4.66 16.69
CA GLY A 22 -10.42 4.25 18.08
C GLY A 22 -9.42 3.20 18.58
N HIS A 23 -8.27 3.04 17.92
CA HIS A 23 -7.18 2.23 18.46
C HIS A 23 -6.72 2.75 19.83
N ALA A 24 -6.40 1.85 20.75
CA ALA A 24 -6.02 2.22 22.13
C ALA A 24 -4.66 2.96 22.21
N ASN A 25 -3.77 2.69 21.28
CA ASN A 25 -2.51 3.40 21.14
C ASN A 25 -2.70 4.63 20.22
N GLU A 26 -2.12 5.76 20.60
CA GLU A 26 -2.15 7.00 19.79
C GLU A 26 -1.16 6.87 18.61
N THR A 27 -1.55 6.13 17.59
CA THR A 27 -0.71 5.82 16.42
C THR A 27 -0.77 6.89 15.34
N THR A 28 -1.89 7.62 15.22
CA THR A 28 -2.12 8.63 14.19
C THR A 28 -2.57 9.98 14.77
N PRO A 29 -1.85 10.56 15.78
CA PRO A 29 -2.30 11.78 16.44
C PRO A 29 -2.39 12.98 15.50
N PHE A 30 -1.56 13.06 14.46
CA PHE A 30 -1.66 14.13 13.48
C PHE A 30 -2.87 13.95 12.58
N LEU A 31 -3.10 12.74 12.06
CA LEU A 31 -4.23 12.45 11.18
C LEU A 31 -5.57 12.65 11.90
N ASP A 32 -5.62 12.37 13.21
CA ASP A 32 -6.80 12.64 14.07
C ASP A 32 -7.10 14.14 14.11
N ASP A 33 -6.09 14.98 14.37
CA ASP A 33 -6.22 16.43 14.38
C ASP A 33 -6.57 16.99 12.99
N PHE A 34 -5.93 16.47 11.94
CA PHE A 34 -6.12 16.91 10.56
C PHE A 34 -7.54 16.63 10.04
N ALA A 35 -8.13 15.51 10.43
CA ALA A 35 -9.50 15.13 10.08
C ALA A 35 -10.55 16.15 10.54
N ALA A 36 -10.25 17.01 11.52
CA ALA A 36 -11.14 18.09 11.93
C ALA A 36 -11.35 19.17 10.84
N SER A 37 -10.54 19.18 9.78
CA SER A 37 -10.67 20.08 8.63
C SER A 37 -10.73 19.36 7.28
N ALA A 38 -11.01 18.06 7.29
CA ALA A 38 -11.06 17.17 6.14
C ALA A 38 -12.26 16.23 6.22
N THR A 39 -12.56 15.50 5.16
CA THR A 39 -13.60 14.47 5.14
C THR A 39 -13.00 13.13 5.58
N ARG A 40 -13.52 12.56 6.68
CA ARG A 40 -13.15 11.25 7.19
C ARG A 40 -14.17 10.20 6.79
N TYR A 41 -13.72 9.09 6.20
CA TYR A 41 -14.55 7.93 5.89
C TYR A 41 -14.37 6.86 6.97
N GLU A 42 -15.45 6.49 7.66
CA GLU A 42 -15.37 5.49 8.74
C GLU A 42 -15.31 4.06 8.25
N GLN A 43 -15.77 3.82 7.01
CA GLN A 43 -15.98 2.47 6.47
C GLN A 43 -15.31 2.28 5.09
N ALA A 44 -14.09 2.80 4.90
CA ALA A 44 -13.37 2.64 3.64
C ALA A 44 -12.79 1.23 3.46
N ARG A 45 -12.86 0.72 2.23
CA ARG A 45 -12.35 -0.60 1.87
C ARG A 45 -11.35 -0.53 0.75
N SER A 46 -10.25 -1.26 0.96
CA SER A 46 -9.33 -1.60 -0.11
C SER A 46 -10.00 -2.57 -1.09
N PRO A 47 -9.81 -2.40 -2.40
CA PRO A 47 -10.33 -3.33 -3.41
C PRO A 47 -9.62 -4.69 -3.44
N GLY A 48 -8.37 -4.76 -2.99
CA GLY A 48 -7.54 -5.96 -2.95
C GLY A 48 -6.82 -6.13 -1.62
N SER A 49 -6.25 -7.30 -1.39
CA SER A 49 -5.58 -7.61 -0.12
C SER A 49 -4.07 -7.35 -0.12
N TRP A 50 -3.48 -6.92 -1.26
CA TRP A 50 -2.06 -6.62 -1.38
C TRP A 50 -1.81 -5.56 -2.47
N SER A 51 -0.60 -5.01 -2.52
CA SER A 51 -0.31 -3.76 -3.21
C SER A 51 -0.62 -3.75 -4.70
N LEU A 52 -0.20 -4.74 -5.49
CA LEU A 52 -0.35 -4.69 -6.95
C LEU A 52 -1.83 -4.58 -7.40
N PRO A 53 -2.76 -5.50 -7.02
CA PRO A 53 -4.15 -5.35 -7.42
C PRO A 53 -4.83 -4.12 -6.81
N SER A 54 -4.46 -3.74 -5.59
CA SER A 54 -5.05 -2.58 -4.94
C SER A 54 -4.64 -1.28 -5.62
N HIS A 55 -3.35 -1.02 -5.86
CA HIS A 55 -2.90 0.16 -6.59
C HIS A 55 -3.44 0.19 -8.03
N THR A 56 -3.54 -0.97 -8.69
CA THR A 56 -4.18 -1.03 -10.01
C THR A 56 -5.60 -0.51 -9.94
N SER A 57 -6.40 -0.96 -8.96
CA SER A 57 -7.76 -0.47 -8.77
C SER A 57 -7.82 1.01 -8.40
N ILE A 58 -6.96 1.48 -7.50
CA ILE A 58 -6.89 2.89 -7.06
C ILE A 58 -6.56 3.81 -8.27
N PHE A 59 -5.64 3.40 -9.13
CA PHE A 59 -5.20 4.25 -10.24
C PHE A 59 -6.14 4.20 -11.44
N THR A 60 -6.86 3.08 -11.65
CA THR A 60 -7.72 2.90 -12.82
C THR A 60 -9.20 3.17 -12.57
N GLY A 61 -9.67 3.04 -11.32
CA GLY A 61 -11.10 3.00 -11.00
C GLY A 61 -11.77 1.65 -11.31
N LEU A 62 -11.03 0.66 -11.80
CA LEU A 62 -11.55 -0.67 -12.10
C LEU A 62 -11.46 -1.57 -10.87
N HIS A 63 -12.47 -2.41 -10.65
CA HIS A 63 -12.38 -3.44 -9.64
C HIS A 63 -11.39 -4.55 -10.04
N VAL A 64 -10.84 -5.27 -9.07
CA VAL A 64 -9.91 -6.40 -9.32
C VAL A 64 -10.50 -7.42 -10.31
N ALA A 65 -11.82 -7.68 -10.23
CA ALA A 65 -12.51 -8.55 -11.16
C ALA A 65 -12.57 -8.04 -12.61
N GLU A 66 -12.37 -6.73 -12.83
CA GLU A 66 -12.40 -6.10 -14.14
C GLU A 66 -11.01 -5.98 -14.76
N HIS A 67 -10.02 -5.48 -13.97
CA HIS A 67 -8.67 -5.31 -14.50
C HIS A 67 -7.86 -6.61 -14.52
N GLY A 68 -8.12 -7.57 -13.63
CA GLY A 68 -7.48 -8.90 -13.58
C GLY A 68 -5.96 -8.90 -13.36
N VAL A 69 -5.35 -7.77 -12.93
CA VAL A 69 -3.91 -7.67 -12.61
C VAL A 69 -3.71 -8.17 -11.17
N THR A 70 -3.42 -9.45 -11.03
CA THR A 70 -3.40 -10.17 -9.74
C THR A 70 -2.17 -11.05 -9.53
N GLU A 71 -1.24 -11.06 -10.48
CA GLU A 71 0.01 -11.81 -10.43
C GLU A 71 1.18 -10.90 -10.81
N PRO A 72 2.38 -11.14 -10.28
CA PRO A 72 3.58 -10.36 -10.65
C PRO A 72 3.88 -10.28 -12.14
N LYS A 73 3.52 -11.33 -12.89
CA LYS A 73 3.66 -11.43 -14.35
C LYS A 73 2.56 -10.71 -15.14
N HIS A 74 1.59 -10.09 -14.46
CA HIS A 74 0.57 -9.27 -15.11
C HIS A 74 1.03 -7.82 -15.20
N ARG A 75 0.69 -7.18 -16.30
CA ARG A 75 0.97 -5.77 -16.56
C ARG A 75 -0.34 -5.04 -16.89
N LEU A 76 -0.51 -3.84 -16.38
CA LEU A 76 -1.57 -2.94 -16.80
C LEU A 76 -1.21 -2.31 -18.14
N ALA A 77 -2.10 -2.34 -19.11
CA ALA A 77 -1.93 -1.65 -20.39
C ALA A 77 -1.91 -0.13 -20.17
N ALA A 78 -1.05 0.55 -20.92
CA ALA A 78 -0.93 2.01 -20.84
C ALA A 78 -2.24 2.73 -21.24
N GLY A 79 -2.44 3.96 -20.74
CA GLY A 79 -3.62 4.78 -21.01
C GLY A 79 -4.82 4.46 -20.11
N ASN A 80 -4.62 3.78 -18.98
CA ASN A 80 -5.72 3.34 -18.10
C ASN A 80 -5.67 3.93 -16.69
N THR A 81 -4.68 4.77 -16.36
CA THR A 81 -4.57 5.35 -15.02
C THR A 81 -4.95 6.82 -14.98
N ILE A 82 -5.46 7.28 -13.86
CA ILE A 82 -5.74 8.71 -13.63
C ILE A 82 -4.47 9.58 -13.73
N PHE A 83 -3.30 9.03 -13.38
CA PHE A 83 -2.04 9.77 -13.49
C PHE A 83 -1.62 9.96 -14.94
N GLU A 84 -1.91 9.02 -15.86
CA GLU A 84 -1.73 9.21 -17.31
C GLU A 84 -2.69 10.30 -17.85
N GLU A 85 -3.97 10.31 -17.39
CA GLU A 85 -4.91 11.39 -17.74
C GLU A 85 -4.43 12.77 -17.27
N LEU A 86 -3.90 12.85 -16.05
CA LEU A 86 -3.36 14.10 -15.49
C LEU A 86 -2.12 14.56 -16.26
N GLN A 87 -1.20 13.66 -16.59
CA GLN A 87 -0.02 13.93 -17.41
C GLN A 87 -0.42 14.45 -18.80
N GLU A 88 -1.37 13.79 -19.47
CA GLU A 88 -1.92 14.23 -20.76
C GLU A 88 -2.61 15.60 -20.67
N SER A 89 -3.16 15.94 -19.48
CA SER A 89 -3.78 17.25 -19.20
C SER A 89 -2.77 18.34 -18.83
N GLY A 90 -1.47 18.00 -18.82
CA GLY A 90 -0.36 18.94 -18.61
C GLY A 90 0.09 19.10 -17.16
N TYR A 91 -0.30 18.17 -16.26
CA TYR A 91 0.27 18.10 -14.92
C TYR A 91 1.68 17.52 -14.98
N GLU A 92 2.60 18.02 -14.14
CA GLU A 92 3.83 17.31 -13.82
C GLU A 92 3.51 16.19 -12.81
N THR A 93 3.92 14.98 -13.11
CA THR A 93 3.51 13.80 -12.35
C THR A 93 4.70 13.08 -11.69
N ALA A 94 4.55 12.62 -10.46
CA ALA A 94 5.62 11.88 -9.79
C ALA A 94 5.11 10.80 -8.83
N VAL A 95 5.90 9.73 -8.66
CA VAL A 95 5.71 8.72 -7.62
C VAL A 95 6.97 8.58 -6.75
N PHE A 96 6.76 8.54 -5.43
CA PHE A 96 7.82 8.40 -4.42
C PHE A 96 7.53 7.19 -3.54
N SER A 97 8.27 6.10 -3.71
CA SER A 97 8.03 4.88 -2.95
C SER A 97 9.22 3.91 -3.00
N GLU A 98 9.32 3.03 -2.00
CA GLU A 98 10.08 1.78 -2.09
C GLU A 98 9.25 0.58 -2.53
N ASN A 99 7.95 0.73 -2.67
CA ASN A 99 7.11 -0.35 -3.16
C ASN A 99 7.57 -0.75 -4.58
N PRO A 100 8.07 -1.99 -4.77
CA PRO A 100 8.63 -2.41 -6.05
C PRO A 100 7.60 -2.41 -7.18
N TRP A 101 6.33 -2.59 -6.87
CA TRP A 101 5.24 -2.56 -7.85
C TRP A 101 5.01 -1.18 -8.46
N LEU A 102 5.41 -0.11 -7.74
CA LEU A 102 5.25 1.27 -8.19
C LEU A 102 6.52 1.85 -8.85
N THR A 103 7.72 1.26 -8.57
CA THR A 103 8.96 1.93 -8.91
C THR A 103 10.00 1.06 -9.60
N ILE A 104 9.83 -0.26 -9.65
CA ILE A 104 10.85 -1.18 -10.16
C ILE A 104 10.29 -2.20 -11.14
N MET A 105 9.15 -2.84 -10.79
CA MET A 105 8.57 -3.90 -11.60
C MET A 105 7.79 -3.32 -12.78
N ASP A 106 8.01 -3.87 -13.97
CA ASP A 106 7.25 -3.49 -15.16
C ASP A 106 5.83 -4.09 -15.12
N VAL A 107 5.02 -3.56 -14.20
CA VAL A 107 3.60 -3.91 -14.07
C VAL A 107 2.67 -2.82 -14.62
N GLY A 108 3.23 -1.74 -15.19
CA GLY A 108 2.50 -0.66 -15.85
C GLY A 108 1.88 0.37 -14.90
N LEU A 109 2.20 0.35 -13.60
CA LEU A 109 1.72 1.34 -12.65
C LEU A 109 2.55 2.63 -12.61
N ASP A 110 3.75 2.60 -13.18
CA ASP A 110 4.67 3.73 -13.30
C ASP A 110 4.45 4.58 -14.57
N ALA A 111 3.64 4.09 -15.52
CA ALA A 111 3.49 4.70 -16.86
C ALA A 111 2.96 6.15 -16.84
N GLY A 112 2.17 6.52 -15.82
CA GLY A 112 1.59 7.87 -15.71
C GLY A 112 2.47 8.87 -14.95
N PHE A 113 3.75 8.56 -14.67
CA PHE A 113 4.61 9.45 -13.90
C PHE A 113 5.83 9.91 -14.72
N ASP A 114 6.04 11.24 -14.76
CA ASP A 114 7.24 11.85 -15.35
C ASP A 114 8.48 11.55 -14.51
N GLU A 115 8.30 11.45 -13.18
CA GLU A 115 9.36 11.09 -12.24
C GLU A 115 8.96 9.89 -11.39
N VAL A 116 9.78 8.83 -11.46
CA VAL A 116 9.64 7.63 -10.62
C VAL A 116 10.82 7.57 -9.65
N SER A 117 10.56 7.81 -8.37
CA SER A 117 11.60 7.93 -7.36
C SER A 117 11.48 6.85 -6.27
N GLY A 118 12.30 5.80 -6.40
CA GLY A 118 12.55 4.83 -5.32
C GLY A 118 13.65 5.34 -4.38
N ALA A 119 13.40 5.38 -3.06
CA ALA A 119 14.43 5.68 -2.11
C ALA A 119 15.22 4.42 -1.76
N GLN A 120 16.54 4.49 -1.81
CA GLN A 120 17.43 3.43 -1.35
C GLN A 120 18.49 4.00 -0.42
N ASN A 121 18.84 3.24 0.61
CA ASN A 121 19.94 3.62 1.47
C ASN A 121 21.25 3.50 0.70
N VAL A 122 21.92 4.63 0.54
CA VAL A 122 23.27 4.73 0.01
C VAL A 122 24.15 5.49 0.98
N LEU A 123 25.48 5.32 0.87
CA LEU A 123 26.44 5.99 1.78
C LEU A 123 26.36 7.52 1.69
N PHE A 124 26.05 8.02 0.50
CA PHE A 124 26.02 9.46 0.19
C PHE A 124 24.78 9.77 -0.67
N PRO A 125 23.66 10.17 -0.05
CA PRO A 125 22.39 10.42 -0.78
C PRO A 125 22.51 11.49 -1.88
N GLU A 126 23.40 12.48 -1.68
CA GLU A 126 23.65 13.57 -2.63
C GLU A 126 24.51 13.17 -3.86
N ALA A 127 24.92 11.91 -3.94
CA ALA A 127 25.77 11.41 -5.03
C ALA A 127 25.02 10.38 -5.87
N ALA A 128 25.56 10.02 -7.04
CA ALA A 128 24.91 9.06 -7.94
C ALA A 128 24.59 7.75 -7.21
N ASN A 129 23.32 7.34 -7.35
CA ASN A 129 22.80 6.11 -6.77
C ASN A 129 23.05 4.96 -7.77
N PRO A 130 23.77 3.89 -7.38
CA PRO A 130 24.06 2.78 -8.27
C PRO A 130 22.79 1.99 -8.65
N THR A 131 21.76 2.00 -7.84
CA THR A 131 20.56 1.24 -8.12
C THR A 131 19.66 1.97 -9.12
N GLU A 132 19.53 3.29 -9.02
CA GLU A 132 18.87 4.11 -10.04
C GLU A 132 19.58 3.97 -11.40
N PHE A 133 20.92 3.94 -11.37
CA PHE A 133 21.70 3.68 -12.59
C PHE A 133 21.40 2.30 -13.17
N THR A 134 21.35 1.28 -12.33
CA THR A 134 21.10 -0.11 -12.76
C THR A 134 19.68 -0.27 -13.29
N ALA A 135 18.70 0.41 -12.70
CA ALA A 135 17.31 0.42 -13.17
C ALA A 135 17.19 1.07 -14.57
N ALA A 136 17.95 2.14 -14.82
CA ALA A 136 17.91 2.87 -16.11
C ALA A 136 18.71 2.19 -17.23
N GLU A 137 19.87 1.60 -16.93
CA GLU A 137 20.86 1.16 -17.93
C GLU A 137 21.08 -0.36 -17.94
N GLY A 138 20.48 -1.09 -16.99
CA GLY A 138 20.66 -2.54 -16.83
C GLY A 138 21.90 -2.93 -16.03
N GLN A 139 21.88 -4.18 -15.51
CA GLN A 139 22.99 -4.73 -14.73
C GLN A 139 24.24 -5.00 -15.56
N GLY A 140 25.38 -5.05 -14.85
CA GLY A 140 26.69 -5.38 -15.45
C GLY A 140 27.37 -4.21 -16.16
N GLN A 141 26.78 -3.05 -16.23
CA GLN A 141 27.29 -1.84 -16.87
C GLN A 141 28.28 -1.07 -15.99
N TYR A 142 29.16 -1.76 -15.25
CA TYR A 142 30.08 -1.15 -14.29
C TYR A 142 30.96 -0.05 -14.89
N ALA A 143 31.40 -0.21 -16.13
CA ALA A 143 32.24 0.78 -16.80
C ALA A 143 31.47 2.08 -17.08
N GLU A 144 30.22 1.99 -17.45
CA GLU A 144 29.35 3.13 -17.70
C GLU A 144 28.96 3.81 -16.38
N TYR A 145 28.65 3.04 -15.35
CA TYR A 145 28.45 3.60 -14.00
C TYR A 145 29.68 4.39 -13.51
N VAL A 146 30.87 3.81 -13.63
CA VAL A 146 32.12 4.50 -13.27
C VAL A 146 32.30 5.80 -14.07
N ARG A 147 32.00 5.77 -15.39
CA ARG A 147 32.07 6.96 -16.24
C ARG A 147 31.09 8.04 -15.76
N ARG A 148 29.82 7.67 -15.52
CA ARG A 148 28.81 8.58 -14.98
C ARG A 148 29.22 9.16 -13.64
N CYS A 149 29.78 8.36 -12.74
CA CYS A 149 30.34 8.83 -11.48
C CYS A 149 31.44 9.88 -11.66
N LEU A 150 32.35 9.67 -12.63
CA LEU A 150 33.47 10.58 -12.89
C LEU A 150 33.03 11.89 -13.55
N ASP A 151 31.96 11.86 -14.31
CA ASP A 151 31.39 13.02 -15.00
C ASP A 151 30.42 13.83 -14.13
N GLY A 152 29.98 13.30 -12.95
CA GLY A 152 29.05 13.93 -12.03
C GLY A 152 29.72 14.84 -10.99
N ASP A 153 28.90 15.58 -10.23
CA ASP A 153 29.34 16.59 -9.24
C ASP A 153 30.09 15.99 -8.03
N HIS A 154 29.84 14.69 -7.72
CA HIS A 154 30.40 14.00 -6.53
C HIS A 154 31.09 12.68 -6.88
N PRO A 155 32.15 12.67 -7.72
CA PRO A 155 32.69 11.45 -8.31
C PRO A 155 33.17 10.42 -7.27
N VAL A 156 33.84 10.85 -6.20
CA VAL A 156 34.34 9.95 -5.15
C VAL A 156 33.18 9.34 -4.34
N LYS A 157 32.17 10.15 -3.98
CA LYS A 157 31.01 9.69 -3.21
C LYS A 157 30.15 8.74 -4.05
N SER A 158 29.96 9.03 -5.32
CA SER A 158 29.25 8.16 -6.27
C SER A 158 29.92 6.79 -6.41
N LEU A 159 31.25 6.76 -6.52
CA LEU A 159 32.00 5.50 -6.55
C LEU A 159 31.90 4.74 -5.22
N LEU A 160 31.91 5.45 -4.08
CA LEU A 160 31.72 4.83 -2.76
C LEU A 160 30.31 4.27 -2.60
N ASN A 161 29.28 4.93 -3.13
CA ASN A 161 27.94 4.37 -3.20
C ASN A 161 27.94 3.04 -3.97
N GLY A 162 28.54 3.00 -5.17
CA GLY A 162 28.65 1.77 -5.96
C GLY A 162 29.38 0.65 -5.25
N VAL A 163 30.47 0.95 -4.54
CA VAL A 163 31.20 -0.01 -3.73
C VAL A 163 30.37 -0.46 -2.52
N GLY A 164 29.72 0.46 -1.83
CA GLY A 164 28.88 0.18 -0.66
C GLY A 164 27.71 -0.74 -1.03
N THR A 165 26.97 -0.39 -2.06
CA THR A 165 25.85 -1.21 -2.59
C THR A 165 26.32 -2.59 -3.03
N LYS A 166 27.43 -2.66 -3.77
CA LYS A 166 27.99 -3.96 -4.18
C LYS A 166 28.45 -4.81 -3.00
N LEU A 167 29.06 -4.21 -1.97
CA LEU A 167 29.45 -4.93 -0.76
C LEU A 167 28.21 -5.38 0.03
N ALA A 168 27.17 -4.58 0.08
CA ALA A 168 25.90 -4.95 0.70
C ALA A 168 25.29 -6.17 0.01
N TRP A 169 25.33 -6.22 -1.31
CA TRP A 169 24.79 -7.37 -2.08
C TRP A 169 25.66 -8.62 -1.99
N ASP A 170 26.98 -8.49 -2.22
CA ASP A 170 27.88 -9.65 -2.28
C ASP A 170 28.20 -10.21 -0.87
N TYR A 171 28.18 -9.37 0.15
CA TYR A 171 28.64 -9.66 1.52
C TYR A 171 27.76 -9.01 2.59
N PRO A 172 26.45 -9.32 2.68
CA PRO A 172 25.51 -8.66 3.59
C PRO A 172 25.97 -8.69 5.07
N ASN A 173 26.62 -9.76 5.49
CA ASN A 173 27.13 -9.91 6.86
C ASN A 173 28.35 -9.04 7.19
N LEU A 174 28.93 -8.32 6.22
CA LEU A 174 30.11 -7.47 6.42
C LEU A 174 29.79 -5.97 6.40
N VAL A 175 28.55 -5.60 6.07
CA VAL A 175 28.12 -4.21 6.03
C VAL A 175 27.20 -3.89 7.22
N PRO A 176 27.14 -2.62 7.64
CA PRO A 176 26.21 -2.22 8.70
C PRO A 176 24.75 -2.45 8.31
N ASP A 177 23.92 -2.88 9.26
CA ASP A 177 22.50 -3.18 9.05
C ASP A 177 21.72 -2.00 8.41
N TRP A 178 22.04 -0.76 8.75
CA TRP A 178 21.41 0.43 8.17
C TRP A 178 21.59 0.58 6.65
N LEU A 179 22.66 0.02 6.08
CA LEU A 179 22.90 0.05 4.64
C LEU A 179 22.08 -1.04 3.90
N MET A 180 21.60 -2.03 4.66
CA MET A 180 20.74 -3.11 4.16
C MET A 180 19.26 -2.84 4.43
N ALA A 181 18.95 -1.97 5.39
CA ALA A 181 17.56 -1.65 5.73
C ALA A 181 16.86 -0.93 4.59
N SER A 182 15.55 -1.13 4.49
CA SER A 182 14.68 -0.30 3.64
C SER A 182 14.81 1.16 4.02
N ALA A 183 14.71 2.07 3.06
CA ALA A 183 14.75 3.48 3.35
C ALA A 183 13.49 3.88 4.13
N PRO A 184 13.61 4.64 5.23
CA PRO A 184 12.46 5.07 5.99
C PRO A 184 11.59 6.05 5.19
N ALA A 185 10.31 6.16 5.53
CA ALA A 185 9.36 7.09 4.91
C ALA A 185 9.90 8.52 4.79
N SER A 186 10.74 8.98 5.73
CA SER A 186 11.37 10.30 5.68
C SER A 186 12.16 10.55 4.40
N ALA A 187 12.79 9.52 3.83
CA ALA A 187 13.59 9.65 2.61
C ALA A 187 12.71 9.96 1.37
N TYR A 188 11.51 9.37 1.29
CA TYR A 188 10.57 9.67 0.21
C TYR A 188 9.96 11.06 0.37
N VAL A 189 9.63 11.40 1.60
CA VAL A 189 9.10 12.73 1.93
C VAL A 189 10.12 13.82 1.63
N ASP A 190 11.41 13.61 1.92
CA ASP A 190 12.48 14.54 1.54
C ASP A 190 12.53 14.73 0.02
N ARG A 191 12.48 13.66 -0.76
CA ARG A 191 12.47 13.72 -2.23
C ARG A 191 11.22 14.41 -2.77
N PHE A 192 10.04 14.10 -2.23
CA PHE A 192 8.82 14.81 -2.59
C PHE A 192 8.92 16.31 -2.32
N VAL A 193 9.41 16.69 -1.14
CA VAL A 193 9.56 18.11 -0.73
C VAL A 193 10.52 18.84 -1.68
N ASP A 194 11.65 18.23 -2.03
CA ASP A 194 12.61 18.80 -2.97
C ASP A 194 11.97 18.94 -4.36
N TRP A 195 11.36 17.87 -4.87
CA TRP A 195 10.67 17.85 -6.16
C TRP A 195 9.57 18.91 -6.25
N GLN A 196 8.68 18.96 -5.27
CA GLN A 196 7.56 19.89 -5.23
C GLN A 196 8.02 21.35 -5.09
N SER A 197 9.17 21.59 -4.39
CA SER A 197 9.69 22.93 -4.17
C SER A 197 10.17 23.64 -5.44
N GLU A 198 10.45 22.92 -6.50
CA GLU A 198 10.91 23.41 -7.79
C GLU A 198 9.77 23.70 -8.79
N ARG A 199 8.50 23.50 -8.36
CA ARG A 199 7.32 23.59 -9.24
C ARG A 199 6.45 24.78 -8.89
N ASP A 200 6.08 25.52 -9.96
CA ASP A 200 5.18 26.66 -9.89
C ASP A 200 3.86 26.40 -10.66
N GLU A 201 3.77 25.28 -11.39
CA GLU A 201 2.59 24.85 -12.16
C GLU A 201 1.88 23.68 -11.46
N GLN A 202 0.74 23.22 -12.02
CA GLN A 202 -0.03 22.11 -11.46
C GLN A 202 0.78 20.81 -11.48
N TRP A 203 0.71 20.09 -10.36
CA TRP A 203 1.36 18.81 -10.20
C TRP A 203 0.42 17.75 -9.60
N ALA A 204 0.72 16.49 -9.88
CA ALA A 204 0.05 15.35 -9.27
C ALA A 204 1.08 14.34 -8.80
N ALA A 205 0.98 13.91 -7.55
CA ALA A 205 1.94 12.98 -6.99
C ALA A 205 1.28 11.84 -6.19
N CYS A 206 1.97 10.69 -6.18
CA CYS A 206 1.70 9.59 -5.27
C CYS A 206 2.91 9.39 -4.35
N ILE A 207 2.68 9.38 -3.04
CA ILE A 207 3.71 9.03 -2.04
C ILE A 207 3.23 7.77 -1.34
N ASN A 208 3.96 6.67 -1.46
CA ASN A 208 3.63 5.43 -0.76
C ASN A 208 4.68 5.17 0.33
N LEU A 209 4.28 5.29 1.59
CA LEU A 209 5.12 5.16 2.78
C LEU A 209 5.13 3.71 3.24
N MET A 210 6.30 3.06 3.22
CA MET A 210 6.45 1.61 3.41
C MET A 210 6.70 1.15 4.85
N ASP A 211 6.80 2.05 5.84
CA ASP A 211 7.18 1.68 7.22
C ASP A 211 6.17 0.71 7.88
N GLY A 212 4.90 0.72 7.43
CA GLY A 212 3.84 -0.22 7.87
C GLY A 212 3.95 -1.62 7.29
N HIS A 213 4.79 -1.83 6.29
CA HIS A 213 5.08 -3.14 5.69
C HIS A 213 6.12 -3.90 6.53
N ALA A 214 5.95 -5.22 6.68
CA ALA A 214 6.92 -6.06 7.37
C ALA A 214 8.29 -6.11 6.63
N PRO A 215 9.42 -6.15 7.32
CA PRO A 215 9.61 -6.14 8.77
C PRO A 215 9.36 -4.76 9.40
N TYR A 216 8.74 -4.71 10.58
CA TYR A 216 8.40 -3.46 11.26
C TYR A 216 9.59 -2.94 12.05
N GLU A 217 10.16 -1.81 11.63
CA GLU A 217 11.39 -1.23 12.19
C GLU A 217 11.22 0.25 12.57
N PRO A 218 10.26 0.59 13.47
CA PRO A 218 10.11 1.97 13.89
C PRO A 218 11.40 2.53 14.51
N ALA A 219 11.74 3.79 14.17
CA ALA A 219 12.85 4.49 14.80
C ALA A 219 12.64 4.62 16.32
N PRO A 220 13.71 4.75 17.12
CA PRO A 220 13.60 4.72 18.58
C PRO A 220 12.60 5.71 19.18
N GLU A 221 12.42 6.88 18.59
CA GLU A 221 11.44 7.92 19.00
C GLU A 221 10.00 7.53 18.74
N HIS A 222 9.75 6.63 17.80
CA HIS A 222 8.43 6.13 17.41
C HIS A 222 8.13 4.73 18.01
N ASP A 223 9.15 4.00 18.44
CA ASP A 223 9.04 2.65 19.04
C ASP A 223 8.51 2.73 20.49
N ARG A 224 7.24 3.17 20.64
CA ARG A 224 6.62 3.42 21.95
C ARG A 224 6.09 2.16 22.61
N TRP A 225 5.74 1.13 21.85
CA TRP A 225 5.00 -0.05 22.33
C TRP A 225 5.75 -1.36 22.11
N GLY A 226 6.69 -1.41 21.19
CA GLY A 226 7.44 -2.61 20.79
C GLY A 226 8.70 -2.88 21.60
N GLY A 227 9.80 -2.29 21.19
CA GLY A 227 11.10 -2.36 21.83
C GLY A 227 12.05 -3.42 21.29
N LYS A 228 13.33 -3.27 21.65
CA LYS A 228 14.46 -4.05 21.11
C LYS A 228 14.28 -5.57 21.18
N ARG A 229 13.54 -6.08 22.16
CA ARG A 229 13.32 -7.53 22.29
C ARG A 229 12.41 -8.06 21.19
N LEU A 230 11.34 -7.34 20.86
CA LEU A 230 10.45 -7.74 19.78
C LEU A 230 11.12 -7.61 18.41
N LYS A 231 11.90 -6.54 18.17
CA LYS A 231 12.73 -6.40 16.95
C LYS A 231 13.68 -7.59 16.79
N LYS A 232 14.33 -8.01 17.88
CA LYS A 232 15.19 -9.19 17.82
C LYS A 232 14.41 -10.48 17.52
N ILE A 233 13.24 -10.68 18.13
CA ILE A 233 12.40 -11.85 17.86
C ILE A 233 11.95 -11.84 16.39
N GLN A 234 11.58 -10.69 15.84
CA GLN A 234 11.23 -10.52 14.43
C GLN A 234 12.42 -10.87 13.50
N ALA A 235 13.60 -10.33 13.79
CA ALA A 235 14.81 -10.58 13.01
C ALA A 235 15.29 -12.05 13.07
N ASP A 236 14.94 -12.79 14.15
CA ASP A 236 15.27 -14.21 14.29
C ASP A 236 14.30 -15.11 13.47
N LEU A 237 13.22 -14.58 12.88
CA LEU A 237 12.32 -15.34 11.99
C LEU A 237 12.93 -15.49 10.59
N GLU A 238 13.06 -16.70 10.13
CA GLU A 238 13.64 -16.99 8.82
C GLU A 238 12.70 -16.58 7.68
N LYS A 239 11.40 -16.87 7.83
CA LYS A 239 10.36 -16.53 6.85
C LYS A 239 9.11 -16.04 7.58
N HIS A 240 8.92 -14.75 7.67
CA HIS A 240 7.91 -14.10 8.52
C HIS A 240 6.52 -14.77 8.45
N VAL A 241 5.87 -14.76 7.31
CA VAL A 241 4.53 -15.36 7.13
C VAL A 241 4.56 -16.88 7.27
N TRP A 242 5.48 -17.54 6.58
CA TRP A 242 5.53 -19.00 6.47
C TRP A 242 5.99 -19.69 7.75
N SER A 243 6.81 -19.03 8.58
CA SER A 243 7.20 -19.57 9.90
C SER A 243 5.99 -19.78 10.82
N PHE A 244 4.93 -18.96 10.69
CA PHE A 244 3.70 -19.14 11.47
C PHE A 244 2.81 -20.25 10.90
N HIS A 245 2.65 -20.30 9.59
CA HIS A 245 1.86 -21.34 8.93
C HIS A 245 2.49 -22.72 9.05
N ALA A 246 3.81 -22.83 9.00
CA ALA A 246 4.56 -24.09 9.25
C ALA A 246 4.53 -24.54 10.71
N GLY A 247 4.11 -23.67 11.64
CA GLY A 247 4.16 -23.97 13.08
C GLY A 247 5.53 -23.82 13.72
N ASP A 248 6.51 -23.28 13.01
CA ASP A 248 7.88 -23.04 13.50
C ASP A 248 7.94 -21.86 14.48
N ALA A 249 7.01 -20.91 14.36
CA ALA A 249 6.88 -19.78 15.26
C ALA A 249 5.52 -19.80 15.99
N PRO A 250 5.49 -19.50 17.30
CA PRO A 250 4.25 -19.47 18.05
C PRO A 250 3.42 -18.22 17.72
N TRP A 251 2.11 -18.38 17.55
CA TRP A 251 1.16 -17.31 17.17
C TRP A 251 1.16 -16.08 18.09
N TRP A 252 1.62 -16.21 19.33
CA TRP A 252 1.75 -15.05 20.22
C TRP A 252 2.81 -14.04 19.71
N GLN A 253 3.84 -14.50 18.97
CA GLN A 253 4.86 -13.62 18.39
C GLN A 253 4.24 -12.77 17.28
N CYS A 254 3.47 -13.40 16.37
CA CYS A 254 2.72 -12.69 15.34
C CYS A 254 1.89 -11.55 15.97
N ARG A 255 1.11 -11.86 16.98
CA ARG A 255 0.30 -10.88 17.71
C ARG A 255 1.13 -9.81 18.41
N ALA A 256 2.31 -10.16 18.92
CA ALA A 256 3.17 -9.19 19.59
C ALA A 256 3.83 -8.18 18.63
N PHE A 257 4.03 -8.56 17.36
CA PHE A 257 4.60 -7.65 16.34
C PHE A 257 3.68 -6.47 16.04
N GLU A 258 2.40 -6.56 16.32
CA GLU A 258 1.47 -5.44 16.25
C GLU A 258 1.98 -4.22 17.05
N ALA A 259 2.72 -4.43 18.13
CA ALA A 259 3.32 -3.33 18.90
C ALA A 259 4.48 -2.60 18.17
N LEU A 260 5.21 -3.29 17.29
CA LEU A 260 6.20 -2.68 16.40
C LEU A 260 5.50 -1.96 15.23
N TYR A 261 4.48 -2.58 14.69
CA TYR A 261 3.64 -2.01 13.64
C TYR A 261 2.96 -0.71 14.07
N ASP A 262 2.44 -0.64 15.30
CA ASP A 262 1.91 0.61 15.88
C ASP A 262 2.96 1.73 15.90
N GLY A 263 4.22 1.40 16.23
CA GLY A 263 5.34 2.33 16.18
C GLY A 263 5.65 2.80 14.75
N ALA A 264 5.55 1.90 13.78
CA ALA A 264 5.75 2.22 12.37
C ALA A 264 4.63 3.13 11.82
N ILE A 265 3.37 2.89 12.18
CA ILE A 265 2.25 3.79 11.87
C ILE A 265 2.48 5.19 12.46
N HIS A 266 2.90 5.27 13.73
CA HIS A 266 3.21 6.54 14.37
C HIS A 266 4.36 7.28 13.66
N GLN A 267 5.32 6.57 13.09
CA GLN A 267 6.40 7.15 12.27
C GLN A 267 5.85 7.73 10.97
N MET A 268 4.98 7.01 10.26
CA MET A 268 4.33 7.49 9.04
C MET A 268 3.44 8.72 9.30
N ASP A 269 2.71 8.74 10.41
CA ASP A 269 1.89 9.90 10.81
C ASP A 269 2.74 11.17 11.00
N ALA A 270 3.96 11.01 11.56
CA ALA A 270 4.89 12.13 11.67
C ALA A 270 5.40 12.62 10.31
N GLN A 271 5.54 11.75 9.32
CA GLN A 271 5.90 12.14 7.96
C GLN A 271 4.72 12.81 7.23
N LEU A 272 3.50 12.33 7.45
CA LEU A 272 2.31 12.98 6.93
C LEU A 272 2.19 14.43 7.45
N ARG A 273 2.46 14.66 8.75
CA ARG A 273 2.55 16.02 9.31
C ARG A 273 3.55 16.89 8.53
N ARG A 274 4.75 16.36 8.22
CA ARG A 274 5.75 17.10 7.45
C ARG A 274 5.27 17.50 6.06
N ILE A 275 4.59 16.59 5.36
CA ILE A 275 4.00 16.85 4.04
C ILE A 275 3.00 18.01 4.14
N VAL A 276 2.05 17.93 5.05
CA VAL A 276 1.02 18.98 5.25
C VAL A 276 1.65 20.31 5.66
N ASP A 277 2.61 20.30 6.61
CA ASP A 277 3.34 21.50 7.04
C ASP A 277 4.07 22.19 5.88
N VAL A 278 4.58 21.43 4.90
CA VAL A 278 5.23 22.00 3.70
C VAL A 278 4.18 22.66 2.80
N LEU A 279 3.09 21.98 2.50
CA LEU A 279 2.01 22.52 1.67
C LEU A 279 1.38 23.77 2.30
N GLU A 280 1.18 23.80 3.62
CA GLU A 280 0.68 24.97 4.34
C GLU A 280 1.65 26.16 4.24
N ARG A 281 2.94 25.95 4.50
CA ARG A 281 3.95 27.02 4.40
C ARG A 281 4.07 27.62 3.02
N ARG A 282 3.81 26.85 1.99
CA ARG A 282 3.79 27.30 0.59
C ARG A 282 2.44 27.93 0.19
N GLY A 283 1.41 27.76 1.02
CA GLY A 283 0.05 28.21 0.74
C GLY A 283 -0.66 27.35 -0.32
N GLU A 284 -0.22 26.11 -0.52
CA GLU A 284 -0.73 25.19 -1.54
C GLU A 284 -1.75 24.19 -1.02
N LEU A 285 -1.84 24.00 0.32
CA LEU A 285 -2.77 23.01 0.90
C LEU A 285 -4.23 23.30 0.51
N ASP A 286 -4.61 24.57 0.43
CA ASP A 286 -5.98 24.97 0.05
C ASP A 286 -6.28 24.78 -1.45
N ASP A 287 -5.23 24.67 -2.28
CA ASP A 287 -5.31 24.45 -3.71
C ASP A 287 -4.92 22.98 -4.07
N THR A 288 -4.92 22.07 -3.09
CA THR A 288 -4.55 20.66 -3.28
C THR A 288 -5.68 19.74 -2.86
N LEU A 289 -6.05 18.79 -3.72
CA LEU A 289 -6.79 17.59 -3.31
C LEU A 289 -5.78 16.64 -2.64
N LEU A 290 -5.85 16.52 -1.32
CA LEU A 290 -5.01 15.59 -0.57
C LEU A 290 -5.83 14.39 -0.10
N VAL A 291 -5.48 13.21 -0.60
CA VAL A 291 -6.08 11.92 -0.19
C VAL A 291 -5.05 11.14 0.62
N VAL A 292 -5.38 10.82 1.86
CA VAL A 292 -4.58 9.98 2.76
C VAL A 292 -5.32 8.68 2.98
N THR A 293 -4.69 7.57 2.63
CA THR A 293 -5.29 6.23 2.74
C THR A 293 -4.22 5.16 2.97
N SER A 294 -4.63 3.88 2.93
CA SER A 294 -3.74 2.73 2.79
C SER A 294 -4.21 1.86 1.64
N ASP A 295 -3.29 1.22 0.95
CA ASP A 295 -3.61 0.30 -0.16
C ASP A 295 -4.27 -1.00 0.31
N HIS A 296 -3.90 -1.51 1.48
CA HIS A 296 -4.50 -2.64 2.19
C HIS A 296 -4.12 -2.60 3.67
N GLY A 297 -4.59 -3.54 4.45
CA GLY A 297 -4.20 -3.71 5.84
C GLY A 297 -3.27 -4.91 6.05
N GLU A 298 -3.19 -5.39 7.31
CA GLU A 298 -2.22 -6.40 7.75
C GLU A 298 -2.84 -7.41 8.71
N GLY A 299 -2.42 -8.68 8.64
CA GLY A 299 -2.89 -9.77 9.49
C GLY A 299 -1.91 -10.13 10.61
N PHE A 300 -2.39 -10.14 11.85
CA PHE A 300 -1.61 -10.53 13.05
C PHE A 300 -2.19 -11.76 13.76
N GLY A 301 -2.71 -12.73 13.00
CA GLY A 301 -3.26 -13.98 13.55
C GLY A 301 -4.76 -13.94 13.79
N GLU A 302 -5.48 -12.98 13.21
CA GLU A 302 -6.94 -12.96 13.20
C GLU A 302 -7.49 -14.22 12.52
N VAL A 303 -8.71 -14.63 12.94
CA VAL A 303 -9.35 -15.81 12.36
C VAL A 303 -10.32 -15.40 11.27
N SER A 304 -10.09 -15.89 10.06
CA SER A 304 -11.00 -15.70 8.94
C SER A 304 -12.41 -16.16 9.28
N ARG A 305 -13.40 -15.28 9.13
CA ARG A 305 -14.80 -15.61 9.35
C ARG A 305 -15.35 -16.57 8.29
N LEU A 306 -14.72 -16.61 7.12
CA LEU A 306 -15.08 -17.45 5.99
C LEU A 306 -14.43 -18.83 6.11
N LYS A 307 -13.11 -18.90 6.15
CA LYS A 307 -12.32 -20.15 6.14
C LYS A 307 -12.10 -20.77 7.52
N GLY A 308 -12.13 -19.96 8.60
CA GLY A 308 -11.79 -20.40 9.97
C GLY A 308 -10.29 -20.54 10.22
N THR A 309 -9.44 -20.23 9.24
CA THR A 309 -7.98 -20.24 9.34
C THR A 309 -7.44 -18.93 9.90
N ARG A 310 -6.21 -18.92 10.38
CA ARG A 310 -5.52 -17.71 10.84
C ARG A 310 -4.87 -16.99 9.67
N LEU A 311 -4.83 -15.66 9.79
CA LEU A 311 -4.25 -14.76 8.82
C LEU A 311 -2.90 -14.22 9.31
N VAL A 312 -1.92 -14.17 8.46
CA VAL A 312 -0.62 -13.52 8.70
C VAL A 312 -0.27 -12.71 7.46
N GLY A 313 0.09 -11.46 7.66
CA GLY A 313 0.43 -10.62 6.53
C GLY A 313 -0.79 -10.29 5.67
N HIS A 314 -0.53 -10.05 4.41
CA HIS A 314 -1.50 -9.61 3.42
C HIS A 314 -1.44 -10.40 2.10
N VAL A 315 -0.77 -11.56 2.11
CA VAL A 315 -0.52 -12.35 0.88
C VAL A 315 -1.81 -12.90 0.24
N GLU A 316 -2.87 -13.08 1.04
CA GLU A 316 -4.19 -13.49 0.56
C GLU A 316 -5.27 -13.18 1.62
N GLY A 317 -6.53 -13.04 1.21
CA GLY A 317 -7.65 -12.90 2.13
C GLY A 317 -8.55 -11.71 1.84
N ILE A 318 -9.68 -11.71 2.56
CA ILE A 318 -10.69 -10.64 2.52
C ILE A 318 -11.18 -10.32 3.94
N HIS A 319 -10.33 -10.47 4.94
CA HIS A 319 -10.67 -10.13 6.32
C HIS A 319 -10.68 -8.60 6.54
N GLU A 320 -11.45 -8.11 7.53
CA GLU A 320 -11.49 -6.68 7.85
C GLU A 320 -10.11 -6.10 8.19
N SER A 321 -9.24 -6.89 8.83
CA SER A 321 -7.86 -6.46 9.10
C SER A 321 -7.01 -6.22 7.85
N GLN A 322 -7.42 -6.75 6.70
CA GLN A 322 -6.72 -6.59 5.42
C GLN A 322 -7.42 -5.58 4.51
N LEU A 323 -8.74 -5.40 4.65
CA LEU A 323 -9.52 -4.59 3.73
C LEU A 323 -10.00 -3.26 4.32
N HIS A 324 -10.24 -3.16 5.63
CA HIS A 324 -10.69 -1.93 6.26
C HIS A 324 -9.48 -1.02 6.51
N VAL A 325 -9.40 0.07 5.74
CA VAL A 325 -8.27 1.00 5.69
C VAL A 325 -8.70 2.41 6.14
N PRO A 326 -7.79 3.24 6.64
CA PRO A 326 -8.08 4.65 6.87
C PRO A 326 -8.30 5.37 5.55
N LEU A 327 -9.20 6.36 5.53
CA LEU A 327 -9.38 7.27 4.41
C LEU A 327 -9.77 8.65 4.92
N VAL A 328 -8.90 9.64 4.65
CA VAL A 328 -9.13 11.05 4.96
C VAL A 328 -8.86 11.86 3.69
N VAL A 329 -9.81 12.69 3.31
CA VAL A 329 -9.75 13.49 2.07
C VAL A 329 -9.88 14.97 2.41
N LYS A 330 -8.87 15.75 2.08
CA LYS A 330 -8.89 17.20 2.16
C LYS A 330 -9.17 17.76 0.78
N HIS A 331 -10.41 18.24 0.59
CA HIS A 331 -10.77 18.90 -0.66
C HIS A 331 -10.19 20.34 -0.74
N PRO A 332 -9.90 20.84 -1.95
CA PRO A 332 -9.48 22.22 -2.13
C PRO A 332 -10.46 23.19 -1.44
N GLY A 333 -9.92 24.10 -0.63
CA GLY A 333 -10.69 25.09 0.10
C GLY A 333 -11.52 24.59 1.28
N GLN A 334 -11.59 23.30 1.57
CA GLN A 334 -12.32 22.74 2.70
C GLN A 334 -11.74 23.25 4.04
N ARG A 335 -12.60 23.68 4.98
CA ARG A 335 -12.20 24.23 6.29
C ARG A 335 -12.80 23.46 7.47
N GLU A 336 -13.91 22.79 7.25
CA GLU A 336 -14.65 22.07 8.28
C GLU A 336 -14.57 20.58 8.02
N GLY A 337 -14.44 19.80 9.11
CA GLY A 337 -14.42 18.34 9.02
C GLY A 337 -15.80 17.78 8.72
N GLU A 338 -15.82 16.71 7.95
CA GLU A 338 -17.00 15.92 7.63
C GLU A 338 -16.74 14.45 7.94
N VAL A 339 -17.80 13.72 8.29
CA VAL A 339 -17.74 12.29 8.55
C VAL A 339 -18.70 11.56 7.63
N VAL A 340 -18.17 10.62 6.84
CA VAL A 340 -18.95 9.74 5.97
C VAL A 340 -18.95 8.35 6.60
N SER A 341 -20.11 7.87 7.01
CA SER A 341 -20.28 6.58 7.69
C SER A 341 -20.68 5.44 6.73
N GLU A 342 -21.04 5.77 5.49
CA GLU A 342 -21.33 4.80 4.46
C GLU A 342 -20.07 4.03 4.03
N PRO A 343 -20.23 2.77 3.58
CA PRO A 343 -19.13 2.03 2.95
C PRO A 343 -18.54 2.81 1.78
N ALA A 344 -17.22 2.85 1.71
CA ALA A 344 -16.48 3.55 0.66
C ALA A 344 -15.43 2.63 0.02
N SER A 345 -15.08 2.87 -1.23
CA SER A 345 -14.06 2.10 -1.96
C SER A 345 -12.98 3.01 -2.52
N LEU A 346 -11.74 2.56 -2.42
CA LEU A 346 -10.60 3.25 -3.02
C LEU A 346 -10.61 3.23 -4.56
N THR A 347 -11.39 2.35 -5.19
CA THR A 347 -11.63 2.35 -6.65
C THR A 347 -12.21 3.67 -7.15
N ASN A 348 -12.86 4.45 -6.29
CA ASN A 348 -13.48 5.71 -6.67
C ASN A 348 -12.49 6.90 -6.71
N PHE A 349 -11.19 6.68 -6.42
CA PHE A 349 -10.19 7.76 -6.45
C PHE A 349 -10.14 8.52 -7.78
N PRO A 350 -10.11 7.88 -8.96
CA PRO A 350 -10.11 8.60 -10.23
C PRO A 350 -11.35 9.47 -10.44
N ASP A 351 -12.52 8.99 -10.04
CA ASP A 351 -13.77 9.74 -10.21
C ASP A 351 -13.83 10.95 -9.26
N VAL A 352 -13.32 10.82 -8.04
CA VAL A 352 -13.16 11.96 -7.11
C VAL A 352 -12.19 13.00 -7.67
N VAL A 353 -11.06 12.58 -8.25
CA VAL A 353 -10.12 13.48 -8.91
C VAL A 353 -10.81 14.24 -10.04
N ARG A 354 -11.49 13.54 -10.95
CA ARG A 354 -12.23 14.15 -12.08
C ARG A 354 -13.28 15.15 -11.59
N ALA A 355 -14.11 14.78 -10.61
CA ALA A 355 -15.13 15.67 -10.04
C ALA A 355 -14.53 16.96 -9.47
N VAL A 356 -13.40 16.87 -8.77
CA VAL A 356 -12.69 18.05 -8.24
C VAL A 356 -12.15 18.93 -9.36
N LEU A 357 -11.61 18.34 -10.44
CA LEU A 357 -11.09 19.09 -11.57
C LEU A 357 -12.19 19.78 -12.40
N ASP A 358 -13.37 19.17 -12.49
CA ASP A 358 -14.55 19.71 -13.15
C ASP A 358 -15.24 20.82 -12.33
N GLY A 359 -14.84 21.00 -11.06
CA GLY A 359 -15.37 22.03 -10.17
C GLY A 359 -16.63 21.61 -9.42
N ASP A 360 -16.97 20.34 -9.43
CA ASP A 360 -18.14 19.74 -8.75
C ASP A 360 -17.83 19.40 -7.28
N GLY A 361 -17.25 20.37 -6.54
CA GLY A 361 -16.70 20.15 -5.20
C GLY A 361 -17.70 19.65 -4.15
N GLU A 362 -19.01 19.90 -4.30
CA GLU A 362 -20.06 19.36 -3.40
C GLU A 362 -20.32 17.87 -3.68
N ASP A 363 -20.32 17.44 -4.96
CA ASP A 363 -20.50 16.04 -5.35
C ASP A 363 -19.24 15.20 -5.09
N ALA A 364 -18.05 15.81 -5.08
CA ALA A 364 -16.79 15.13 -4.81
C ALA A 364 -16.64 14.66 -3.34
N GLN A 365 -17.32 15.31 -2.35
CA GLN A 365 -17.12 15.03 -0.93
C GLN A 365 -17.59 13.62 -0.51
N GLY A 366 -18.66 13.10 -1.10
CA GLY A 366 -19.16 11.75 -0.87
C GLY A 366 -18.65 10.68 -1.85
N GLY A 367 -17.87 11.08 -2.86
CA GLY A 367 -17.58 10.29 -4.05
C GLY A 367 -16.95 8.92 -3.81
N PHE A 368 -16.20 8.72 -2.72
CA PHE A 368 -15.67 7.40 -2.37
C PHE A 368 -16.74 6.39 -1.94
N ALA A 369 -17.94 6.86 -1.54
CA ALA A 369 -19.06 6.01 -1.11
C ALA A 369 -20.03 5.64 -2.25
N GLU A 370 -19.68 5.93 -3.50
CA GLU A 370 -20.53 5.65 -4.66
C GLU A 370 -20.30 4.27 -5.25
N GLY A 371 -21.32 3.77 -5.98
CA GLY A 371 -21.26 2.51 -6.70
C GLY A 371 -21.24 1.26 -5.81
N PRO A 372 -20.85 0.11 -6.36
CA PRO A 372 -20.70 -1.13 -5.61
C PRO A 372 -19.39 -1.13 -4.82
N ILE A 373 -19.46 -1.28 -3.50
CA ILE A 373 -18.27 -1.40 -2.66
C ILE A 373 -17.92 -2.87 -2.55
N VAL A 374 -16.85 -3.28 -3.22
CA VAL A 374 -16.41 -4.67 -3.30
C VAL A 374 -14.92 -4.82 -3.11
N SER A 375 -14.51 -5.99 -2.65
CA SER A 375 -13.10 -6.38 -2.60
C SER A 375 -12.94 -7.83 -3.04
N SER A 376 -11.82 -8.16 -3.65
CA SER A 376 -11.52 -9.55 -3.98
C SER A 376 -10.03 -9.88 -3.81
N SER A 377 -9.76 -11.17 -3.62
CA SER A 377 -8.42 -11.75 -3.58
C SER A 377 -8.40 -12.99 -4.46
N ALA A 378 -7.46 -13.05 -5.39
CA ALA A 378 -7.32 -14.18 -6.32
C ALA A 378 -6.70 -15.45 -5.67
N GLY A 379 -6.42 -15.40 -4.37
CA GLY A 379 -5.63 -16.40 -3.66
C GLY A 379 -4.15 -16.05 -3.67
N LEU A 380 -3.28 -17.00 -3.33
CA LEU A 380 -1.83 -16.80 -3.41
C LEU A 380 -1.36 -16.66 -4.86
N THR A 381 -0.42 -15.74 -5.07
CA THR A 381 0.35 -15.68 -6.33
C THR A 381 1.18 -16.95 -6.55
N GLU A 382 1.59 -17.21 -7.79
CA GLU A 382 2.41 -18.39 -8.10
C GLU A 382 3.71 -18.45 -7.26
N PRO A 383 4.49 -17.37 -7.07
CA PRO A 383 5.65 -17.37 -6.18
C PRO A 383 5.29 -17.73 -4.73
N ASN A 384 4.25 -17.11 -4.17
CA ASN A 384 3.82 -17.39 -2.81
C ASN A 384 3.26 -18.83 -2.64
N MET A 385 2.60 -19.37 -3.66
CA MET A 385 2.14 -20.77 -3.63
C MET A 385 3.33 -21.75 -3.65
N LYS A 386 4.44 -21.39 -4.28
CA LYS A 386 5.68 -22.17 -4.25
C LYS A 386 6.27 -22.22 -2.84
N LEU A 387 6.36 -21.05 -2.18
CA LEU A 387 6.76 -20.95 -0.77
C LEU A 387 5.81 -21.73 0.17
N ALA A 388 4.49 -21.62 -0.03
CA ALA A 388 3.53 -22.40 0.74
C ALA A 388 3.78 -23.91 0.64
N ARG A 389 4.12 -24.42 -0.54
CA ARG A 389 4.44 -25.85 -0.74
C ARG A 389 5.75 -26.28 -0.11
N GLU A 390 6.68 -25.33 0.07
CA GLU A 390 7.96 -25.61 0.72
C GLU A 390 7.84 -25.70 2.25
N TYR A 391 7.02 -24.80 2.84
CA TYR A 391 6.95 -24.62 4.28
C TYR A 391 5.73 -25.28 4.94
N CYS A 392 4.63 -25.49 4.21
CA CYS A 392 3.40 -26.04 4.78
C CYS A 392 3.17 -27.49 4.34
N ASP A 393 2.49 -28.27 5.19
CA ASP A 393 2.04 -29.61 4.84
C ASP A 393 1.02 -29.57 3.67
N ALA A 394 1.12 -30.59 2.79
CA ALA A 394 0.25 -30.66 1.61
C ALA A 394 -1.26 -30.61 1.92
N ASP A 395 -1.63 -31.15 3.10
CA ASP A 395 -3.01 -31.19 3.59
C ASP A 395 -3.51 -29.82 4.07
N GLU A 396 -2.62 -28.82 4.22
CA GLU A 396 -2.96 -27.46 4.66
C GLU A 396 -3.06 -26.46 3.50
N LEU A 397 -2.57 -26.82 2.29
CA LEU A 397 -2.52 -25.93 1.13
C LEU A 397 -3.90 -25.52 0.59
N TRP A 398 -4.99 -26.21 0.99
CA TRP A 398 -6.34 -25.86 0.59
C TRP A 398 -6.74 -24.45 1.01
N GLN A 399 -6.25 -23.99 2.18
CA GLN A 399 -6.60 -22.68 2.73
C GLN A 399 -6.11 -21.50 1.87
N PHE A 400 -5.12 -21.72 1.00
CA PHE A 400 -4.50 -20.70 0.15
C PHE A 400 -5.04 -20.69 -1.28
N ARG A 401 -5.98 -21.56 -1.61
CA ARG A 401 -6.52 -21.68 -2.97
C ARG A 401 -7.84 -20.95 -3.14
N GLY A 402 -8.14 -20.65 -4.39
CA GLY A 402 -9.43 -20.12 -4.79
C GLY A 402 -9.55 -18.61 -4.60
N GLU A 403 -10.40 -18.03 -5.41
CA GLU A 403 -10.78 -16.63 -5.31
C GLU A 403 -11.69 -16.40 -4.12
N MET A 404 -11.51 -15.28 -3.44
CA MET A 404 -12.40 -14.78 -2.40
C MET A 404 -12.98 -13.44 -2.82
N ARG A 405 -14.28 -13.24 -2.57
CA ARG A 405 -14.99 -12.02 -2.95
C ARG A 405 -15.81 -11.51 -1.78
N ALA A 406 -15.90 -10.20 -1.66
CA ALA A 406 -16.71 -9.54 -0.65
C ALA A 406 -17.49 -8.35 -1.23
N VAL A 407 -18.73 -8.18 -0.76
CA VAL A 407 -19.61 -7.04 -1.04
C VAL A 407 -19.94 -6.37 0.28
N PHE A 408 -19.89 -5.04 0.31
CA PHE A 408 -20.16 -4.24 1.50
C PHE A 408 -21.34 -3.32 1.25
N GLU A 409 -22.34 -3.33 2.14
CA GLU A 409 -23.57 -2.55 2.03
C GLU A 409 -23.87 -1.84 3.34
N ALA A 410 -24.27 -0.56 3.24
CA ALA A 410 -24.74 0.18 4.40
C ALA A 410 -25.99 -0.47 5.00
N GLU A 411 -26.05 -0.62 6.32
CA GLU A 411 -27.26 -1.02 7.01
C GLU A 411 -28.21 0.16 7.16
N ARG A 412 -29.35 0.13 6.47
CA ARG A 412 -30.38 1.18 6.52
C ARG A 412 -31.31 1.08 7.73
N GLU A 413 -31.37 -0.09 8.36
CA GLU A 413 -32.20 -0.35 9.54
C GLU A 413 -31.35 -1.08 10.58
N GLY A 414 -31.02 -0.42 11.69
CA GLY A 414 -30.22 -1.01 12.77
C GLY A 414 -30.04 -0.07 13.96
N ASP A 415 -29.60 -0.64 15.09
CA ASP A 415 -29.39 0.09 16.34
C ASP A 415 -28.01 0.82 16.40
N VAL A 416 -27.18 0.65 15.35
CA VAL A 416 -25.81 1.21 15.28
C VAL A 416 -25.65 1.95 13.96
N ASP A 417 -25.40 3.24 14.07
CA ASP A 417 -25.09 4.09 12.93
C ASP A 417 -23.75 3.71 12.31
N GLY A 418 -23.64 3.71 10.98
CA GLY A 418 -22.41 3.31 10.26
C GLY A 418 -22.14 1.79 10.23
N ALA A 419 -23.05 0.94 10.70
CA ALA A 419 -22.88 -0.50 10.57
C ALA A 419 -22.98 -0.97 9.11
N VAL A 420 -22.15 -1.95 8.75
CA VAL A 420 -22.03 -2.47 7.39
C VAL A 420 -22.35 -3.96 7.37
N SER A 421 -23.17 -4.37 6.41
CA SER A 421 -23.36 -5.78 6.04
C SER A 421 -22.30 -6.19 5.01
N LYS A 422 -21.46 -7.15 5.36
CA LYS A 422 -20.49 -7.78 4.47
C LYS A 422 -20.96 -9.15 4.07
N TYR A 423 -21.07 -9.39 2.79
CA TYR A 423 -21.33 -10.70 2.20
C TYR A 423 -20.05 -11.17 1.52
N ALA A 424 -19.60 -12.37 1.89
CA ALA A 424 -18.36 -12.92 1.37
C ALA A 424 -18.53 -14.36 0.93
N ASP A 425 -17.84 -14.74 -0.15
CA ASP A 425 -17.78 -16.11 -0.66
C ASP A 425 -16.35 -16.57 -0.96
N TRP A 426 -16.17 -17.87 -0.93
CA TRP A 426 -14.96 -18.58 -1.27
C TRP A 426 -15.33 -20.03 -1.64
N GLU A 427 -15.08 -20.44 -2.89
CA GLU A 427 -15.52 -21.72 -3.41
C GLU A 427 -17.05 -21.93 -3.20
N ASP A 428 -17.43 -22.98 -2.48
CA ASP A 428 -18.84 -23.29 -2.12
C ASP A 428 -19.25 -22.71 -0.76
N GLU A 429 -18.33 -22.01 -0.05
CA GLU A 429 -18.59 -21.43 1.25
C GLU A 429 -19.01 -19.95 1.12
N SER A 430 -19.96 -19.53 1.94
CA SER A 430 -20.37 -18.13 2.01
C SER A 430 -20.73 -17.72 3.44
N VAL A 431 -20.56 -16.42 3.74
CA VAL A 431 -20.84 -15.87 5.05
C VAL A 431 -21.37 -14.44 4.95
N GLY A 432 -22.42 -14.15 5.70
CA GLY A 432 -22.89 -12.80 6.01
C GLY A 432 -22.32 -12.35 7.36
N VAL A 433 -21.59 -11.24 7.37
CA VAL A 433 -20.94 -10.66 8.53
C VAL A 433 -21.50 -9.26 8.77
N ARG A 434 -21.82 -8.94 10.01
CA ARG A 434 -22.08 -7.57 10.42
C ARG A 434 -20.81 -6.94 10.95
N VAL A 435 -20.41 -5.82 10.38
CA VAL A 435 -19.28 -5.00 10.81
C VAL A 435 -19.84 -3.75 11.49
N LEU A 436 -19.54 -3.56 12.77
CA LEU A 436 -20.01 -2.42 13.56
C LEU A 436 -19.02 -1.26 13.50
N ASP A 437 -17.74 -1.60 13.58
CA ASP A 437 -16.61 -0.67 13.55
C ASP A 437 -15.35 -1.41 13.11
N SER A 438 -14.20 -0.75 13.13
CA SER A 438 -12.90 -1.31 12.72
C SER A 438 -12.40 -2.48 13.61
N HIS A 439 -12.99 -2.68 14.79
CA HIS A 439 -12.59 -3.71 15.77
C HIS A 439 -13.65 -4.80 15.96
N THR A 440 -14.91 -4.50 15.66
CA THR A 440 -16.05 -5.34 16.05
C THR A 440 -16.82 -5.84 14.85
N SER A 441 -16.78 -7.15 14.64
CA SER A 441 -17.60 -7.81 13.63
C SER A 441 -18.07 -9.19 14.11
N TYR A 442 -19.23 -9.64 13.62
CA TYR A 442 -19.75 -10.97 13.93
C TYR A 442 -20.51 -11.59 12.75
N VAL A 443 -20.46 -12.92 12.67
CA VAL A 443 -21.19 -13.69 11.66
C VAL A 443 -22.68 -13.65 11.97
N ARG A 444 -23.50 -13.27 10.99
CA ARG A 444 -24.97 -13.34 11.04
C ARG A 444 -25.47 -14.66 10.52
N GLU A 445 -24.94 -15.08 9.37
CA GLU A 445 -25.43 -16.26 8.65
C GLU A 445 -24.31 -16.93 7.85
N ARG A 446 -24.53 -18.18 7.48
CA ARG A 446 -23.67 -18.94 6.57
C ARG A 446 -24.52 -19.56 5.49
N GLY A 447 -24.01 -19.64 4.26
CA GLY A 447 -24.55 -20.48 3.21
C GLY A 447 -25.44 -19.81 2.18
N ASP A 448 -25.45 -18.52 1.92
CA ASP A 448 -26.05 -17.94 0.71
C ASP A 448 -25.10 -16.92 0.04
N GLY A 449 -24.34 -17.38 -0.96
CA GLY A 449 -23.48 -16.54 -1.81
C GLY A 449 -24.23 -15.74 -2.88
N GLY A 450 -25.57 -15.78 -2.89
CA GLY A 450 -26.39 -15.18 -3.96
C GLY A 450 -26.12 -13.68 -4.13
N ARG A 451 -25.91 -12.94 -3.03
CA ARG A 451 -25.63 -11.51 -3.11
C ARG A 451 -24.28 -11.19 -3.74
N VAL A 452 -23.23 -11.96 -3.39
CA VAL A 452 -21.90 -11.81 -4.00
C VAL A 452 -21.98 -12.11 -5.49
N GLY A 453 -22.60 -13.24 -5.88
CA GLY A 453 -22.78 -13.62 -7.28
C GLY A 453 -23.59 -12.59 -8.09
N GLU A 454 -24.63 -11.98 -7.50
CA GLU A 454 -25.41 -10.93 -8.15
C GLU A 454 -24.56 -9.68 -8.46
N VAL A 455 -23.74 -9.22 -7.51
CA VAL A 455 -22.92 -8.00 -7.69
C VAL A 455 -21.77 -8.29 -8.63
N PHE A 456 -20.98 -9.34 -8.38
CA PHE A 456 -19.82 -9.68 -9.21
C PHE A 456 -20.19 -10.11 -10.62
N GLY A 457 -21.39 -10.66 -10.83
CA GLY A 457 -21.91 -10.98 -12.16
C GLY A 457 -22.16 -9.76 -13.07
N ARG A 458 -22.03 -8.55 -12.55
CA ARG A 458 -22.14 -7.29 -13.32
C ARG A 458 -20.80 -6.84 -13.88
N PHE A 459 -19.68 -7.30 -13.28
CA PHE A 459 -18.35 -6.99 -13.76
C PHE A 459 -17.97 -7.86 -14.95
N SER A 460 -17.24 -7.26 -15.86
CA SER A 460 -16.69 -7.94 -17.03
C SER A 460 -15.21 -7.56 -17.18
N ASP A 461 -14.42 -8.45 -17.74
CA ASP A 461 -13.03 -8.18 -18.06
C ASP A 461 -12.93 -6.90 -18.93
N ALA A 462 -12.24 -5.91 -18.43
CA ALA A 462 -12.01 -4.63 -19.11
C ALA A 462 -10.98 -4.73 -20.27
N GLY A 463 -10.27 -5.86 -20.37
CA GLY A 463 -9.28 -6.09 -21.40
C GLY A 463 -8.01 -5.25 -21.26
N VAL A 464 -7.74 -4.76 -20.05
CA VAL A 464 -6.59 -3.87 -19.75
C VAL A 464 -5.36 -4.61 -19.25
N ARG A 465 -5.46 -5.95 -19.05
CA ARG A 465 -4.34 -6.78 -18.59
C ARG A 465 -3.51 -7.30 -19.76
N GLU A 466 -2.21 -7.09 -19.67
CA GLU A 466 -1.18 -7.63 -20.55
C GLU A 466 -0.27 -8.61 -19.80
N SER A 467 0.60 -9.31 -20.54
CA SER A 467 1.69 -10.09 -19.96
C SER A 467 2.85 -9.16 -19.63
N GLY A 468 3.28 -9.15 -18.40
CA GLY A 468 4.47 -8.45 -17.93
C GLY A 468 5.68 -9.36 -17.80
N THR A 469 6.70 -8.89 -17.08
CA THR A 469 7.93 -9.63 -16.79
C THR A 469 7.72 -10.57 -15.61
N ASP A 470 8.14 -11.84 -15.73
CA ASP A 470 8.06 -12.78 -14.62
C ASP A 470 9.09 -12.41 -13.54
N VAL A 471 8.79 -12.68 -12.27
CA VAL A 471 9.72 -12.49 -11.13
C VAL A 471 11.01 -13.29 -11.33
N ASP A 472 10.95 -14.44 -12.01
CA ASP A 472 12.14 -15.24 -12.33
C ASP A 472 13.03 -14.61 -13.41
N ASP A 473 12.53 -13.64 -14.16
CA ASP A 473 13.24 -12.98 -15.26
C ASP A 473 13.82 -11.60 -14.86
N VAL A 474 13.54 -11.11 -13.63
CA VAL A 474 14.14 -9.86 -13.16
C VAL A 474 15.61 -10.08 -12.72
N ASP A 475 16.35 -8.98 -12.65
CA ASP A 475 17.73 -9.01 -12.17
C ASP A 475 17.84 -9.44 -10.68
N ASP A 476 19.06 -9.88 -10.28
CA ASP A 476 19.29 -10.42 -8.94
C ASP A 476 19.02 -9.40 -7.82
N SER A 477 19.21 -8.10 -8.06
CA SER A 477 18.97 -7.06 -7.07
C SER A 477 17.47 -6.84 -6.84
N THR A 478 16.70 -6.79 -7.90
CA THR A 478 15.23 -6.70 -7.85
C THR A 478 14.66 -7.96 -7.19
N ARG A 479 15.17 -9.15 -7.57
CA ARG A 479 14.74 -10.40 -6.93
C ARG A 479 15.06 -10.42 -5.44
N GLN A 480 16.24 -9.95 -5.02
CA GLN A 480 16.59 -9.88 -3.61
C GLN A 480 15.63 -8.94 -2.85
N ARG A 481 15.29 -7.80 -3.43
CA ARG A 481 14.35 -6.86 -2.82
C ARG A 481 12.94 -7.43 -2.69
N LEU A 482 12.46 -8.15 -3.72
CA LEU A 482 11.19 -8.87 -3.65
C LEU A 482 11.22 -9.95 -2.55
N ARG A 483 12.38 -10.59 -2.33
CA ARG A 483 12.58 -11.53 -1.20
C ARG A 483 12.51 -10.85 0.16
N ASP A 484 13.19 -9.71 0.31
CA ASP A 484 13.24 -8.96 1.57
C ASP A 484 11.84 -8.47 1.97
N LEU A 485 11.00 -8.16 0.99
CA LEU A 485 9.60 -7.79 1.15
C LEU A 485 8.62 -8.99 1.15
N GLY A 486 9.10 -10.23 0.99
CA GLY A 486 8.27 -11.43 1.03
C GLY A 486 7.48 -11.75 -0.24
N TYR A 487 7.80 -11.11 -1.37
CA TYR A 487 7.12 -11.32 -2.66
C TYR A 487 7.79 -12.38 -3.57
N ALA A 488 9.00 -12.84 -3.25
CA ALA A 488 9.75 -13.86 -4.01
C ALA A 488 10.58 -14.77 -3.10
N GLU A 489 11.20 -15.83 -3.70
CA GLU A 489 12.22 -16.68 -3.05
C GLU A 489 13.58 -16.02 -2.99
#